data_cdd52ae29089b1e979fffeee84935b85
#
_entry.id   cdd52ae29089b1e979fffeee84935b85
#
_cell.length_a   1.000
_cell.length_b   1.000
_cell.length_c   1.000
_cell.angle_alpha   90.00
_cell.angle_beta   90.00
_cell.angle_gamma   90.00
#
_symmetry.space_group_name_H-M   'P 1'
#
loop_
_entity.id
_entity.type
_entity.pdbx_description
1 polymer ?
#
loop_
_entity_poly.entity_id
_entity_poly.type
_entity_poly.pdbx_seq_one_letter_code
_entity_poly.pdbx_strand_id
1 'polypeptide(L)'
;MPGVPFPIPKTGYEVMWNHLMRYNGISSTCKYDAFNIDASGTATLAATGLSSQEWPLYRPENIDKVVKSTDPFWYIKQEYTAPARRAGESLIVWDHVNPMAQGRKAWQYLPGQRRVKLAPDLAYDTPNPGAAGAGTYDDVSVFNGAIDRFDDATHAAATQLG
;
A
#
# COMPACT_ATOMS: atom_id res chain seq x y z
N MET A 1 1.09 -11.42 -17.02
CA MET A 1 0.77 -10.14 -17.68
C MET A 1 0.21 -9.20 -16.61
N PRO A 2 0.69 -7.96 -16.48
CA PRO A 2 0.08 -7.02 -15.54
C PRO A 2 -1.40 -6.80 -15.89
N GLY A 3 -2.24 -6.62 -14.88
CA GLY A 3 -3.68 -6.46 -15.05
C GLY A 3 -4.47 -7.57 -14.39
N VAL A 4 -5.01 -8.49 -15.15
CA VAL A 4 -5.77 -9.65 -14.65
C VAL A 4 -5.03 -10.93 -15.06
N PRO A 5 -4.07 -11.42 -14.27
CA PRO A 5 -3.28 -12.60 -14.61
C PRO A 5 -4.12 -13.88 -14.71
N PHE A 6 -5.24 -13.95 -13.99
CA PHE A 6 -6.16 -15.09 -13.97
C PHE A 6 -7.55 -14.66 -14.43
N PRO A 7 -7.87 -14.66 -15.75
CA PRO A 7 -9.17 -14.21 -16.26
C PRO A 7 -10.35 -14.97 -15.67
N ILE A 8 -10.16 -16.25 -15.35
CA ILE A 8 -11.15 -17.11 -14.68
C ILE A 8 -10.45 -17.72 -13.47
N PRO A 9 -10.44 -17.03 -12.32
CA PRO A 9 -9.76 -17.53 -11.12
C PRO A 9 -10.47 -18.78 -10.60
N LYS A 10 -9.70 -19.78 -10.22
CA LYS A 10 -10.18 -21.07 -9.69
C LYS A 10 -9.98 -21.19 -8.17
N THR A 11 -9.16 -20.32 -7.60
CA THR A 11 -8.80 -20.31 -6.18
C THR A 11 -8.87 -18.91 -5.63
N GLY A 12 -9.06 -18.77 -4.32
CA GLY A 12 -9.01 -17.47 -3.66
C GLY A 12 -7.66 -16.78 -3.84
N TYR A 13 -6.58 -17.54 -3.92
CA TYR A 13 -5.25 -17.04 -4.17
C TYR A 13 -5.14 -16.34 -5.55
N GLU A 14 -5.74 -16.93 -6.58
CA GLU A 14 -5.79 -16.33 -7.92
C GLU A 14 -6.66 -15.06 -7.94
N VAL A 15 -7.74 -15.03 -7.16
CA VAL A 15 -8.56 -13.82 -6.97
C VAL A 15 -7.74 -12.71 -6.34
N MET A 16 -6.97 -13.01 -5.28
CA MET A 16 -6.11 -12.04 -4.62
C MET A 16 -5.01 -11.52 -5.53
N TRP A 17 -4.41 -12.38 -6.36
CA TRP A 17 -3.46 -11.94 -7.38
C TRP A 17 -4.09 -10.99 -8.41
N ASN A 18 -5.32 -11.28 -8.87
CA ASN A 18 -6.06 -10.37 -9.75
C ASN A 18 -6.31 -9.02 -9.08
N HIS A 19 -6.65 -9.03 -7.78
CA HIS A 19 -6.86 -7.81 -7.01
C HIS A 19 -5.56 -6.99 -6.90
N LEU A 20 -4.45 -7.62 -6.56
CA LEU A 20 -3.17 -6.94 -6.42
C LEU A 20 -2.63 -6.45 -7.75
N MET A 21 -2.74 -7.25 -8.80
CA MET A 21 -2.20 -6.95 -10.14
C MET A 21 -3.18 -6.15 -11.00
N ARG A 22 -4.29 -5.65 -10.45
CA ARG A 22 -5.21 -4.78 -11.20
C ARG A 22 -4.50 -3.54 -11.70
N TYR A 23 -4.88 -3.07 -12.86
CA TYR A 23 -4.30 -1.86 -13.43
C TYR A 23 -4.76 -0.61 -12.67
N ASN A 24 -3.83 0.06 -12.02
CA ASN A 24 -4.04 1.30 -11.26
C ASN A 24 -3.46 2.54 -11.97
N GLY A 25 -3.09 2.40 -13.25
CA GLY A 25 -2.30 3.40 -13.95
C GLY A 25 -0.79 3.17 -13.79
N ILE A 26 0.02 4.02 -14.41
CA ILE A 26 1.48 3.96 -14.31
C ILE A 26 1.93 4.73 -13.07
N SER A 27 1.35 5.91 -12.87
CA SER A 27 1.61 6.77 -11.72
C SER A 27 0.40 7.66 -11.43
N SER A 28 0.28 8.09 -10.18
CA SER A 28 -0.72 9.05 -9.77
C SER A 28 -0.17 9.95 -8.67
N THR A 29 -0.65 11.19 -8.62
CA THR A 29 -0.37 12.11 -7.53
C THR A 29 -1.67 12.80 -7.16
N CYS A 30 -2.02 12.76 -5.87
CA CYS A 30 -3.23 13.38 -5.35
C CYS A 30 -2.98 14.09 -4.02
N LYS A 31 -3.69 15.19 -3.82
CA LYS A 31 -3.87 15.78 -2.50
C LYS A 31 -5.02 15.07 -1.80
N TYR A 32 -4.91 14.90 -0.49
CA TYR A 32 -5.96 14.25 0.29
C TYR A 32 -6.12 14.89 1.67
N ASP A 33 -7.34 14.80 2.17
CA ASP A 33 -7.67 15.04 3.57
C ASP A 33 -8.23 13.74 4.15
N ALA A 34 -7.63 13.26 5.23
CA ALA A 34 -8.08 12.09 5.96
C ALA A 34 -8.83 12.52 7.21
N PHE A 35 -10.01 11.98 7.41
CA PHE A 35 -10.83 12.25 8.59
C PHE A 35 -11.10 10.96 9.35
N ASN A 36 -11.03 11.03 10.67
CA ASN A 36 -11.57 10.01 11.55
C ASN A 36 -12.98 10.40 11.97
N ILE A 37 -13.90 9.47 11.88
CA ILE A 37 -15.29 9.65 12.29
C ILE A 37 -15.50 8.80 13.54
N ASP A 38 -15.91 9.43 14.63
CA ASP A 38 -16.21 8.74 15.88
C ASP A 38 -17.61 8.12 15.88
N ALA A 39 -17.94 7.40 16.96
CA ALA A 39 -19.25 6.76 17.11
C ALA A 39 -20.42 7.76 17.18
N SER A 40 -20.17 9.03 17.46
CA SER A 40 -21.18 10.10 17.44
C SER A 40 -21.39 10.70 16.04
N GLY A 41 -20.57 10.33 15.07
CA GLY A 41 -20.58 10.89 13.72
C GLY A 41 -19.73 12.17 13.58
N THR A 42 -18.96 12.54 14.60
CA THR A 42 -18.10 13.72 14.55
C THR A 42 -16.85 13.42 13.73
N ALA A 43 -16.61 14.21 12.67
CA ALA A 43 -15.43 14.09 11.82
C ALA A 43 -14.28 14.95 12.35
N THR A 44 -13.13 14.32 12.56
CA THR A 44 -11.89 15.00 12.98
C THR A 44 -10.81 14.82 11.93
N LEU A 45 -10.19 15.93 11.49
CA LEU A 45 -9.10 15.88 10.51
C LEU A 45 -7.89 15.17 11.12
N ALA A 46 -7.54 14.02 10.56
CA ALA A 46 -6.39 13.20 10.96
C ALA A 46 -5.10 13.64 10.27
N ALA A 47 -5.17 13.87 8.94
CA ALA A 47 -4.03 14.32 8.14
C ALA A 47 -4.48 15.02 6.86
N THR A 48 -3.68 15.97 6.40
CA THR A 48 -3.69 16.51 5.03
C THR A 48 -2.34 16.23 4.41
N GLY A 49 -2.31 15.84 3.16
CA GLY A 49 -1.04 15.54 2.51
C GLY A 49 -1.11 15.40 1.01
N LEU A 50 0.04 15.02 0.46
CA LEU A 50 0.25 14.66 -0.92
C LEU A 50 0.65 13.20 -0.99
N SER A 51 -0.08 12.42 -1.78
CA SER A 51 0.25 11.03 -2.07
C SER A 51 0.70 10.89 -3.51
N SER A 52 1.92 10.46 -3.73
CA SER A 52 2.46 10.12 -5.05
C SER A 52 2.72 8.63 -5.11
N GLN A 53 2.15 7.97 -6.10
CA GLN A 53 2.23 6.51 -6.26
C GLN A 53 2.73 6.17 -7.66
N GLU A 54 3.41 5.05 -7.77
CA GLU A 54 3.91 4.53 -9.02
C GLU A 54 3.88 3.00 -9.03
N TRP A 55 3.49 2.44 -10.17
CA TRP A 55 3.47 1.00 -10.44
C TRP A 55 4.44 0.67 -11.58
N PRO A 56 5.70 0.34 -11.26
CA PRO A 56 6.75 0.12 -12.27
C PRO A 56 6.43 -0.96 -13.29
N LEU A 57 5.64 -1.98 -12.91
CA LEU A 57 5.24 -3.06 -13.83
C LEU A 57 4.40 -2.58 -15.00
N TYR A 58 3.70 -1.45 -14.87
CA TYR A 58 2.82 -0.89 -15.90
C TYR A 58 3.51 0.13 -16.80
N ARG A 59 4.79 0.42 -16.57
CA ARG A 59 5.55 1.26 -17.47
C ARG A 59 5.67 0.61 -18.86
N PRO A 60 5.55 1.38 -19.96
CA PRO A 60 5.58 0.82 -21.32
C PRO A 60 6.79 -0.07 -21.58
N GLU A 61 7.96 0.30 -21.06
CA GLU A 61 9.19 -0.47 -21.21
C GLU A 61 9.22 -1.81 -20.46
N ASN A 62 8.25 -2.06 -19.61
CA ASN A 62 8.14 -3.27 -18.79
C ASN A 62 7.00 -4.20 -19.23
N ILE A 63 6.12 -3.78 -20.13
CA ILE A 63 4.90 -4.54 -20.49
C ILE A 63 5.23 -5.95 -21.02
N ASP A 64 6.27 -6.08 -21.82
CA ASP A 64 6.67 -7.36 -22.43
C ASP A 64 7.72 -8.13 -21.61
N LYS A 65 8.12 -7.59 -20.47
CA LYS A 65 9.12 -8.27 -19.62
C LYS A 65 8.47 -9.38 -18.79
N VAL A 66 9.23 -10.45 -18.61
CA VAL A 66 8.88 -11.49 -17.64
C VAL A 66 9.01 -10.91 -16.23
N VAL A 67 7.92 -10.92 -15.49
CA VAL A 67 7.87 -10.44 -14.11
C VAL A 67 8.63 -11.40 -13.21
N LYS A 68 9.58 -10.87 -12.44
CA LYS A 68 10.36 -11.61 -11.45
C LYS A 68 9.80 -11.35 -10.05
N SER A 69 9.98 -12.30 -9.15
CA SER A 69 9.55 -12.19 -7.75
C SER A 69 10.15 -10.98 -7.02
N THR A 70 11.34 -10.55 -7.41
CA THR A 70 12.06 -9.41 -6.81
C THR A 70 11.83 -8.09 -7.52
N ASP A 71 10.99 -8.07 -8.58
CA ASP A 71 10.70 -6.82 -9.28
C ASP A 71 9.91 -5.87 -8.38
N PRO A 72 10.13 -4.56 -8.51
CA PRO A 72 9.35 -3.59 -7.78
C PRO A 72 7.90 -3.61 -8.29
N PHE A 73 6.97 -3.72 -7.34
CA PHE A 73 5.55 -3.76 -7.62
C PHE A 73 4.90 -2.38 -7.47
N TRP A 74 5.20 -1.70 -6.36
CA TRP A 74 4.55 -0.46 -5.99
C TRP A 74 5.49 0.44 -5.21
N TYR A 75 5.48 1.73 -5.56
CA TYR A 75 6.14 2.79 -4.83
C TYR A 75 5.10 3.79 -4.36
N ILE A 76 5.22 4.23 -3.12
CA ILE A 76 4.43 5.33 -2.61
C ILE A 76 5.31 6.31 -1.86
N LYS A 77 5.05 7.60 -2.07
CA LYS A 77 5.57 8.70 -1.27
C LYS A 77 4.39 9.45 -0.67
N GLN A 78 4.37 9.56 0.64
CA GLN A 78 3.41 10.36 1.40
C GLN A 78 4.12 11.57 1.97
N GLU A 79 3.56 12.76 1.80
CA GLU A 79 4.06 14.02 2.36
C GLU A 79 2.94 14.65 3.15
N TYR A 80 3.18 14.92 4.44
CA TYR A 80 2.17 15.45 5.33
C TYR A 80 2.30 16.97 5.45
N THR A 81 1.20 17.70 5.28
CA THR A 81 1.15 19.16 5.39
C THR A 81 0.36 19.62 6.62
N ALA A 82 -0.52 18.77 7.14
CA ALA A 82 -1.27 19.00 8.36
C ALA A 82 -1.51 17.66 9.12
N PRO A 83 -1.75 17.71 10.43
CA PRO A 83 -1.68 18.86 11.34
C PRO A 83 -0.25 19.38 11.52
N ALA A 84 -0.10 20.55 12.13
CA ALA A 84 1.22 21.22 12.28
C ALA A 84 2.31 20.34 12.89
N ARG A 85 1.96 19.44 13.83
CA ARG A 85 2.90 18.49 14.45
C ARG A 85 3.52 17.50 13.47
N ARG A 86 2.89 17.29 12.30
CA ARG A 86 3.32 16.36 11.25
C ARG A 86 3.78 17.05 9.98
N ALA A 87 3.59 18.35 9.88
CA ALA A 87 3.94 19.11 8.68
C ALA A 87 5.43 18.92 8.33
N GLY A 88 5.70 18.54 7.08
CA GLY A 88 7.03 18.25 6.59
C GLY A 88 7.50 16.79 6.82
N GLU A 89 6.76 15.96 7.56
CA GLU A 89 7.05 14.53 7.57
C GLU A 89 6.82 13.93 6.18
N SER A 90 7.63 12.95 5.82
CA SER A 90 7.37 12.14 4.63
C SER A 90 7.70 10.67 4.88
N LEU A 91 6.98 9.81 4.16
CA LEU A 91 7.14 8.37 4.16
C LEU A 91 7.31 7.90 2.73
N ILE A 92 8.30 7.04 2.49
CA ILE A 92 8.47 6.32 1.22
C ILE A 92 8.35 4.84 1.53
N VAL A 93 7.54 4.13 0.75
CA VAL A 93 7.42 2.67 0.82
C VAL A 93 7.67 2.08 -0.56
N TRP A 94 8.43 1.00 -0.58
CA TRP A 94 8.69 0.19 -1.76
C TRP A 94 8.26 -1.24 -1.50
N ASP A 95 7.33 -1.71 -2.30
CA ASP A 95 6.86 -3.10 -2.28
C ASP A 95 7.34 -3.84 -3.52
N HIS A 96 7.57 -5.12 -3.37
CA HIS A 96 8.02 -6.01 -4.42
C HIS A 96 6.92 -7.04 -4.75
N VAL A 97 7.02 -7.66 -5.92
CA VAL A 97 6.00 -8.62 -6.39
C VAL A 97 5.81 -9.76 -5.42
N ASN A 98 6.89 -10.30 -4.87
CA ASN A 98 6.81 -11.34 -3.85
C ASN A 98 7.44 -10.82 -2.54
N PRO A 99 6.65 -10.50 -1.53
CA PRO A 99 7.13 -9.99 -0.25
C PRO A 99 8.00 -11.01 0.51
N MET A 100 7.83 -12.30 0.25
CA MET A 100 8.66 -13.35 0.85
C MET A 100 10.07 -13.41 0.23
N ALA A 101 10.19 -13.08 -1.06
CA ALA A 101 11.48 -13.02 -1.73
C ALA A 101 12.22 -11.71 -1.43
N GLN A 102 11.48 -10.62 -1.35
CA GLN A 102 12.02 -9.30 -1.00
C GLN A 102 10.94 -8.50 -0.27
N GLY A 103 11.09 -8.38 1.04
CA GLY A 103 10.15 -7.69 1.90
C GLY A 103 10.02 -6.19 1.59
N ARG A 104 9.01 -5.58 2.19
CA ARG A 104 8.76 -4.14 2.15
C ARG A 104 9.97 -3.36 2.64
N LYS A 105 10.27 -2.27 1.95
CA LYS A 105 11.26 -1.28 2.40
C LYS A 105 10.55 0.04 2.62
N ALA A 106 10.75 0.64 3.79
CA ALA A 106 10.15 1.91 4.13
C ALA A 106 11.14 2.86 4.78
N TRP A 107 11.04 4.14 4.44
CA TRP A 107 11.85 5.20 4.99
C TRP A 107 10.95 6.35 5.41
N GLN A 108 11.17 6.84 6.61
CA GLN A 108 10.46 7.99 7.16
C GLN A 108 11.43 9.15 7.37
N TYR A 109 11.08 10.31 6.87
CA TYR A 109 11.74 11.57 7.18
C TYR A 109 10.99 12.28 8.30
N LEU A 110 11.72 12.67 9.34
CA LEU A 110 11.21 13.41 10.50
C LEU A 110 11.87 14.78 10.54
N PRO A 111 11.14 15.87 10.21
CA PRO A 111 11.72 17.22 10.11
C PRO A 111 12.30 17.73 11.43
N GLY A 112 11.65 17.42 12.57
CA GLY A 112 12.17 17.78 13.88
C GLY A 112 13.52 17.19 14.23
N GLN A 113 13.88 16.03 13.64
CA GLN A 113 15.16 15.37 13.82
C GLN A 113 16.11 15.59 12.64
N ARG A 114 15.61 16.14 11.52
CA ARG A 114 16.32 16.27 10.23
C ARG A 114 16.98 14.97 9.78
N ARG A 115 16.30 13.84 10.02
CA ARG A 115 16.83 12.50 9.75
C ARG A 115 15.83 11.67 8.95
N VAL A 116 16.41 10.86 8.06
CA VAL A 116 15.70 9.74 7.45
C VAL A 116 15.97 8.50 8.29
N LYS A 117 14.92 7.81 8.68
CA LYS A 117 15.00 6.52 9.37
C LYS A 117 14.48 5.42 8.46
N LEU A 118 15.17 4.30 8.42
CA LEU A 118 14.61 3.06 7.91
C LEU A 118 13.52 2.63 8.90
N ALA A 119 12.35 2.26 8.39
CA ALA A 119 11.25 1.70 9.17
C ALA A 119 11.13 0.20 8.84
N PRO A 120 11.96 -0.66 9.46
CA PRO A 120 12.00 -2.09 9.13
C PRO A 120 10.72 -2.82 9.53
N ASP A 121 10.01 -2.29 10.52
CA ASP A 121 8.84 -2.91 11.12
C ASP A 121 7.51 -2.40 10.54
N LEU A 122 7.54 -1.81 9.34
CA LEU A 122 6.32 -1.38 8.66
C LEU A 122 5.60 -2.59 8.04
N ALA A 123 5.00 -3.39 8.91
CA ALA A 123 4.22 -4.56 8.54
C ALA A 123 2.77 -4.17 8.17
N TYR A 124 1.99 -5.15 7.74
CA TYR A 124 0.58 -4.97 7.37
C TYR A 124 -0.27 -4.47 8.54
N ASP A 125 0.03 -4.89 9.77
CA ASP A 125 -0.69 -4.55 11.00
C ASP A 125 -0.20 -3.25 11.68
N THR A 126 0.82 -2.60 11.11
CA THR A 126 1.34 -1.34 11.63
C THR A 126 0.28 -0.24 11.51
N PRO A 127 -0.03 0.50 12.58
CA PRO A 127 -0.98 1.59 12.52
C PRO A 127 -0.60 2.64 11.47
N ASN A 128 -1.56 2.97 10.60
CA ASN A 128 -1.34 3.94 9.53
C ASN A 128 -1.31 5.37 10.11
N PRO A 129 -0.18 6.06 10.03
CA PRO A 129 -0.08 7.43 10.52
C PRO A 129 -0.99 8.42 9.78
N GLY A 130 -1.31 8.14 8.51
CA GLY A 130 -2.23 8.93 7.71
C GLY A 130 -3.66 8.91 8.25
N ALA A 131 -4.05 7.82 8.90
CA ALA A 131 -5.33 7.66 9.57
C ALA A 131 -5.25 7.94 11.09
N ALA A 132 -4.17 8.57 11.56
CA ALA A 132 -3.88 8.78 12.99
C ALA A 132 -3.96 7.47 13.83
N GLY A 133 -3.64 6.33 13.21
CA GLY A 133 -3.67 5.02 13.82
C GLY A 133 -5.04 4.35 13.90
N ALA A 134 -6.08 4.95 13.31
CA ALA A 134 -7.43 4.35 13.29
C ALA A 134 -7.56 3.16 12.32
N GLY A 135 -6.62 3.00 11.39
CA GLY A 135 -6.50 1.86 10.49
C GLY A 135 -5.06 1.37 10.42
N THR A 136 -4.85 0.28 9.73
CA THR A 136 -3.53 -0.34 9.50
C THR A 136 -3.10 -0.21 8.05
N TYR A 137 -1.85 -0.58 7.73
CA TYR A 137 -1.34 -0.44 6.35
C TYR A 137 -2.01 -1.39 5.37
N ASP A 138 -2.61 -2.46 5.81
CA ASP A 138 -3.38 -3.36 4.96
C ASP A 138 -4.75 -2.80 4.55
N ASP A 139 -5.27 -1.77 5.23
CA ASP A 139 -6.50 -1.08 4.82
C ASP A 139 -6.30 -0.20 3.57
N VAL A 140 -5.05 0.13 3.23
CA VAL A 140 -4.72 0.99 2.09
C VAL A 140 -5.14 0.32 0.78
N SER A 141 -5.69 1.12 -0.16
CA SER A 141 -6.06 0.67 -1.51
C SER A 141 -7.06 -0.49 -1.53
N VAL A 142 -8.03 -0.49 -0.60
CA VAL A 142 -9.04 -1.56 -0.50
C VAL A 142 -8.39 -2.92 -0.25
N PHE A 143 -7.58 -3.01 0.74
CA PHE A 143 -6.79 -4.17 1.06
C PHE A 143 -5.46 -4.26 0.27
N ASN A 144 -4.46 -3.63 0.81
CA ASN A 144 -3.06 -3.84 0.44
C ASN A 144 -2.40 -4.87 1.37
N GLY A 145 -3.23 -5.71 1.98
CA GLY A 145 -2.77 -6.81 2.82
C GLY A 145 -1.95 -7.74 1.98
N ALA A 146 -0.71 -7.83 2.33
CA ALA A 146 0.23 -8.63 1.64
C ALA A 146 -0.25 -10.09 1.58
N ILE A 147 0.06 -10.73 0.50
CA ILE A 147 -0.14 -12.17 0.31
C ILE A 147 0.47 -12.97 1.49
N ASP A 148 1.48 -12.41 2.15
CA ASP A 148 2.15 -12.97 3.32
C ASP A 148 1.31 -12.95 4.60
N ARG A 149 0.26 -12.13 4.69
CA ARG A 149 -0.66 -12.13 5.84
C ARG A 149 -1.56 -13.37 5.88
N PHE A 150 -1.84 -13.91 4.73
CA PHE A 150 -2.82 -14.97 4.56
C PHE A 150 -2.13 -16.22 4.02
N ASP A 151 -1.64 -17.04 4.88
CA ASP A 151 -1.21 -18.39 4.56
C ASP A 151 -2.41 -19.24 4.04
N ASP A 152 -2.59 -20.43 4.49
CA ASP A 152 -3.69 -21.31 4.09
C ASP A 152 -5.09 -20.81 4.47
N ALA A 153 -5.21 -19.91 5.43
CA ALA A 153 -6.48 -19.32 5.84
C ALA A 153 -7.12 -18.42 4.75
N THR A 154 -6.33 -17.90 3.81
CA THR A 154 -6.84 -17.12 2.67
C THR A 154 -7.66 -17.97 1.72
N HIS A 155 -7.34 -19.24 1.62
CA HIS A 155 -8.13 -20.18 0.83
C HIS A 155 -9.56 -20.30 1.37
N ALA A 156 -9.73 -20.30 2.69
CA ALA A 156 -11.04 -20.42 3.33
C ALA A 156 -11.87 -19.11 3.21
N ALA A 157 -11.26 -17.95 3.38
CA ALA A 157 -11.96 -16.66 3.33
C ALA A 157 -12.42 -16.29 1.90
N ALA A 158 -11.59 -16.57 0.88
CA ALA A 158 -11.94 -16.27 -0.50
C ALA A 158 -12.99 -17.26 -1.07
N THR A 159 -13.07 -18.46 -0.53
CA THR A 159 -14.11 -19.44 -0.90
C THR A 159 -15.49 -19.05 -0.33
N GLN A 160 -15.55 -18.18 0.69
CA GLN A 160 -16.81 -17.68 1.26
C GLN A 160 -17.38 -16.46 0.54
N LEU A 161 -16.63 -15.86 -0.38
CA LEU A 161 -17.06 -14.70 -1.16
C LEU A 161 -17.50 -15.05 -2.59
N GLY A 162 -17.51 -16.33 -2.93
CA GLY A 162 -17.92 -16.85 -4.23
C GLY A 162 -19.37 -17.38 -4.28
#